data_a67dd1c83aab87fa0ab4dab66ead7acc
#
_entry.id   a67dd1c83aab87fa0ab4dab66ead7acc
#
_cell.length_a   1.000
_cell.length_b   1.000
_cell.length_c   1.000
_cell.angle_alpha   90.00
_cell.angle_beta   90.00
_cell.angle_gamma   90.00
#
_symmetry.space_group_name_H-M   'P 1'
#
loop_
_entity.id
_entity.type
_entity.pdbx_description
1 polymer ?
#
loop_
_entity_poly.entity_id
_entity_poly.type
_entity_poly.pdbx_seq_one_letter_code
_entity_poly.pdbx_strand_id
1 'polypeptide(L)'
;MPNVTKHSMRNRIQLAHPGRRFVSFLAVAIALALPALAQQSDPQPPAPQASATVSIPANEAKPADTPADPSAASPDNDNPETLFPHFKDTRFWLSGQANFIFQAHPGFHSPYSGTNSLSGHYQKATSRVLTLYTGVRLDHSTEILVDIEEAGGSALSLGLGLAGNTDLDIVRNPLLSKAPYLGRGMIHKVFALSKDKVENTRSYLSLFDELPRRRLEIRFGKFSLPDFFDVNSVGSDTHLQFINWSTDNNGAWDYAADTRGYTVGAMADFEDRNWGFRFVEALMPKVANGIDLVWRPWQARGENFEYELRHGFIPQKTGVVRLLAYVNHANMGIYRDAVIQFEDGQRSEPVPEITNHPWHITAKYGFGVNLEQNLTPTLTAFARWGWDDGKTESFAYTEIDSTVAEGIGANGAKWHRKQDRAGIAFVTNGIKKDHQNYLADGGLGFLLGDGKLNYGRESILETYYTLHVWRGLYVAPGAQYIVDPGYNRDRGPVFVGSFRAHMEF
;
A
#
# COMPACT_ATOMS: atom_id res chain seq x y z
N MET A 1 66.42 25.29 28.44
CA MET A 1 66.98 25.52 27.09
C MET A 1 67.33 24.17 26.50
N PRO A 2 67.01 23.83 25.22
CA PRO A 2 66.59 24.73 24.15
C PRO A 2 65.26 24.38 23.54
N ASN A 3 64.75 25.37 22.83
CA ASN A 3 63.56 25.36 21.88
C ASN A 3 63.70 24.29 20.81
N VAL A 4 62.53 23.66 20.45
CA VAL A 4 62.27 23.13 19.11
C VAL A 4 60.94 23.62 18.65
N THR A 5 60.94 24.25 17.51
CA THR A 5 59.94 24.99 16.75
C THR A 5 58.80 24.11 16.26
N LYS A 6 57.57 24.59 16.41
CA LYS A 6 56.35 24.10 15.72
C LYS A 6 56.40 24.46 14.23
N HIS A 7 56.32 23.48 13.35
CA HIS A 7 55.92 23.68 11.96
C HIS A 7 54.47 23.19 11.78
N SER A 8 53.59 24.18 11.59
CA SER A 8 52.22 24.02 11.16
C SER A 8 52.18 23.77 9.65
N MET A 9 51.79 22.58 9.22
CA MET A 9 51.31 22.36 7.86
C MET A 9 49.77 22.29 7.88
N ARG A 10 49.14 23.41 7.50
CA ARG A 10 47.71 23.46 7.13
C ARG A 10 47.56 22.87 5.73
N ASN A 11 47.16 21.62 5.66
CA ASN A 11 46.59 21.09 4.43
C ASN A 11 45.10 21.51 4.37
N ARG A 12 44.81 22.51 3.55
CA ARG A 12 43.47 22.82 3.10
C ARG A 12 43.04 21.75 2.09
N ILE A 13 42.25 20.81 2.53
CA ILE A 13 41.42 19.99 1.63
C ILE A 13 40.24 20.88 1.21
N GLN A 14 40.28 21.38 0.01
CA GLN A 14 39.12 21.96 -0.64
C GLN A 14 38.13 20.81 -0.91
N LEU A 15 37.07 20.74 -0.11
CA LEU A 15 35.87 19.97 -0.41
C LEU A 15 35.20 20.64 -1.61
N ALA A 16 35.33 20.04 -2.78
CA ALA A 16 34.54 20.37 -3.94
C ALA A 16 33.10 20.10 -3.62
N HIS A 17 32.27 21.12 -3.61
CA HIS A 17 30.81 21.00 -3.59
C HIS A 17 30.35 20.29 -4.86
N PRO A 18 29.61 19.15 -4.77
CA PRO A 18 28.81 18.66 -5.89
C PRO A 18 27.49 19.42 -5.88
N GLY A 19 27.55 20.70 -6.10
CA GLY A 19 26.40 21.51 -6.39
C GLY A 19 26.29 21.75 -7.88
N ARG A 20 25.36 21.09 -8.53
CA ARG A 20 24.79 21.32 -9.87
C ARG A 20 24.85 20.07 -10.75
N ARG A 21 23.74 19.37 -10.78
CA ARG A 21 23.10 18.69 -11.92
C ARG A 21 22.14 17.62 -11.43
N PHE A 22 21.08 18.04 -10.74
CA PHE A 22 19.84 17.27 -10.69
C PHE A 22 18.73 18.20 -11.20
N VAL A 23 18.57 18.22 -12.51
CA VAL A 23 17.31 18.63 -13.11
C VAL A 23 16.35 17.52 -12.71
N SER A 24 15.34 17.88 -11.93
CA SER A 24 14.28 16.98 -11.54
C SER A 24 13.80 16.21 -12.77
N PHE A 25 13.80 14.90 -12.77
CA PHE A 25 13.29 14.06 -13.87
C PHE A 25 11.86 14.44 -14.24
N LEU A 26 11.11 15.00 -13.29
CA LEU A 26 9.78 15.55 -13.50
C LEU A 26 9.76 16.71 -14.49
N ALA A 27 10.75 17.61 -14.47
CA ALA A 27 10.86 18.70 -15.43
C ALA A 27 11.15 18.20 -16.85
N VAL A 28 11.89 17.10 -16.99
CA VAL A 28 12.19 16.46 -18.27
C VAL A 28 10.97 15.72 -18.81
N ALA A 29 10.19 15.04 -17.95
CA ALA A 29 8.95 14.38 -18.37
C ALA A 29 7.89 15.37 -18.87
N ILE A 30 7.77 16.53 -18.24
CA ILE A 30 6.86 17.60 -18.67
C ILE A 30 7.34 18.27 -19.96
N ALA A 31 8.64 18.47 -20.14
CA ALA A 31 9.20 19.10 -21.34
C ALA A 31 9.15 18.19 -22.58
N LEU A 32 9.16 16.87 -22.43
CA LEU A 32 9.04 15.89 -23.52
C LEU A 32 7.58 15.62 -23.95
N ALA A 33 6.59 15.99 -23.14
CA ALA A 33 5.17 15.78 -23.46
C ALA A 33 4.53 16.90 -24.31
N LEU A 34 5.18 18.06 -24.46
CA LEU A 34 4.60 19.24 -25.13
C LEU A 34 4.62 19.26 -26.67
N PRO A 35 5.46 18.53 -27.43
CA PRO A 35 5.42 18.62 -28.92
C PRO A 35 4.46 17.65 -29.61
N ALA A 36 3.72 16.76 -28.92
CA ALA A 36 2.90 15.73 -29.57
C ALA A 36 1.41 16.08 -29.74
N LEU A 37 1.03 17.34 -29.58
CA LEU A 37 -0.34 17.82 -29.71
C LEU A 37 -0.67 18.27 -31.11
N ALA A 38 -0.63 17.40 -32.12
CA ALA A 38 -1.32 17.61 -33.39
C ALA A 38 -1.49 16.27 -34.12
N GLN A 39 -2.64 15.68 -34.10
CA GLN A 39 -3.45 15.18 -35.22
C GLN A 39 -4.57 14.22 -34.77
N GLN A 40 -5.75 14.51 -35.28
CA GLN A 40 -7.03 13.82 -35.01
C GLN A 40 -7.24 12.57 -35.86
N SER A 41 -8.08 11.68 -35.35
CA SER A 41 -9.29 11.02 -35.95
C SER A 41 -9.42 9.49 -35.71
N ASP A 42 -10.43 9.13 -34.99
CA ASP A 42 -11.46 8.04 -34.80
C ASP A 42 -11.33 6.63 -35.41
N PRO A 43 -12.26 5.67 -34.97
CA PRO A 43 -12.32 4.92 -33.70
C PRO A 43 -12.45 3.36 -33.77
N GLN A 44 -12.39 2.68 -32.62
CA GLN A 44 -13.14 1.57 -31.99
C GLN A 44 -12.46 0.21 -31.71
N PRO A 45 -13.00 -0.70 -30.83
CA PRO A 45 -12.97 -0.76 -29.35
C PRO A 45 -12.39 -2.09 -28.74
N PRO A 46 -12.69 -2.53 -27.49
CA PRO A 46 -11.90 -2.31 -26.29
C PRO A 46 -11.31 -3.56 -25.62
N ALA A 47 -10.47 -3.39 -24.59
CA ALA A 47 -10.16 -4.38 -23.58
C ALA A 47 -9.81 -3.71 -22.22
N PRO A 48 -10.03 -4.38 -21.10
CA PRO A 48 -10.23 -3.75 -19.81
C PRO A 48 -8.93 -3.52 -19.02
N GLN A 49 -9.01 -2.54 -18.10
CA GLN A 49 -7.97 -2.18 -17.18
C GLN A 49 -8.27 -2.59 -15.75
N ALA A 50 -7.21 -2.88 -15.02
CA ALA A 50 -7.25 -3.02 -13.58
C ALA A 50 -7.14 -1.64 -12.92
N SER A 51 -8.24 -1.07 -12.51
CA SER A 51 -8.29 -0.11 -11.42
C SER A 51 -8.75 -0.86 -10.19
N ALA A 52 -8.32 -0.40 -9.02
CA ALA A 52 -8.58 -1.03 -7.73
C ALA A 52 -10.07 -1.02 -7.35
N THR A 53 -10.87 -1.66 -8.14
CA THR A 53 -12.17 -2.21 -7.79
C THR A 53 -12.37 -3.40 -8.70
N VAL A 54 -12.09 -4.57 -8.19
CA VAL A 54 -12.07 -5.80 -8.95
C VAL A 54 -13.48 -6.24 -9.26
N SER A 55 -13.91 -6.02 -10.51
CA SER A 55 -14.89 -6.88 -11.15
C SER A 55 -14.12 -7.94 -11.94
N ILE A 56 -14.18 -9.19 -11.54
CA ILE A 56 -13.65 -10.34 -12.27
C ILE A 56 -14.38 -10.41 -13.62
N PRO A 57 -13.67 -10.37 -14.78
CA PRO A 57 -14.34 -10.45 -16.06
C PRO A 57 -14.99 -11.83 -16.24
N ALA A 58 -16.27 -11.85 -16.53
CA ALA A 58 -16.94 -13.03 -17.04
C ALA A 58 -16.38 -13.33 -18.45
N ASN A 59 -15.98 -14.57 -18.65
CA ASN A 59 -15.47 -15.11 -19.91
C ASN A 59 -16.61 -15.14 -20.94
N GLU A 60 -16.58 -14.28 -21.94
CA GLU A 60 -17.48 -14.39 -23.11
C GLU A 60 -17.01 -15.50 -24.03
N ALA A 61 -17.74 -16.61 -24.01
CA ALA A 61 -17.75 -17.58 -25.11
C ALA A 61 -18.53 -16.97 -26.27
N LYS A 62 -17.95 -17.01 -27.48
CA LYS A 62 -18.55 -16.56 -28.73
C LYS A 62 -19.90 -17.24 -28.96
N PRO A 63 -21.00 -16.51 -29.18
CA PRO A 63 -22.29 -17.11 -29.48
C PRO A 63 -22.35 -17.64 -30.91
N ALA A 64 -22.89 -18.85 -31.06
CA ALA A 64 -23.41 -19.34 -32.35
C ALA A 64 -24.71 -18.65 -32.65
N ASP A 65 -24.93 -18.27 -33.90
CA ASP A 65 -26.17 -17.64 -34.40
C ASP A 65 -27.42 -18.50 -34.14
N THR A 66 -28.24 -18.06 -33.21
CA THR A 66 -29.63 -18.54 -33.02
C THR A 66 -30.55 -17.32 -32.88
N PRO A 67 -31.77 -17.34 -33.49
CA PRO A 67 -32.67 -16.19 -33.49
C PRO A 67 -33.10 -15.82 -32.05
N ALA A 68 -33.08 -14.53 -31.72
CA ALA A 68 -33.43 -14.00 -30.43
C ALA A 68 -34.86 -14.27 -30.02
N ASP A 69 -35.06 -14.87 -28.85
CA ASP A 69 -36.29 -14.94 -28.11
C ASP A 69 -36.59 -13.57 -27.45
N PRO A 70 -37.75 -12.92 -27.68
CA PRO A 70 -38.03 -11.59 -27.13
C PRO A 70 -38.27 -11.56 -25.61
N SER A 71 -38.11 -12.67 -24.90
CA SER A 71 -38.24 -12.74 -23.44
C SER A 71 -36.91 -12.84 -22.69
N ALA A 72 -35.76 -12.69 -23.35
CA ALA A 72 -34.49 -12.68 -22.67
C ALA A 72 -34.39 -11.42 -21.79
N ALA A 73 -34.37 -11.61 -20.48
CA ALA A 73 -34.09 -10.58 -19.50
C ALA A 73 -32.75 -9.92 -19.83
N SER A 74 -32.69 -8.59 -19.72
CA SER A 74 -31.45 -7.82 -19.84
C SER A 74 -30.34 -8.47 -18.99
N PRO A 75 -29.09 -8.51 -19.47
CA PRO A 75 -27.99 -9.04 -18.65
C PRO A 75 -27.97 -8.26 -17.33
N ASP A 76 -28.14 -8.99 -16.22
CA ASP A 76 -28.02 -8.46 -14.89
C ASP A 76 -26.64 -7.77 -14.81
N ASN A 77 -26.69 -6.49 -14.50
CA ASN A 77 -25.50 -5.70 -14.23
C ASN A 77 -24.88 -6.30 -12.95
N ASP A 78 -23.86 -7.15 -13.10
CA ASP A 78 -23.25 -7.93 -12.01
C ASP A 78 -22.50 -7.06 -10.95
N ASN A 79 -22.53 -5.72 -11.11
CA ASN A 79 -22.00 -4.80 -10.11
C ASN A 79 -22.96 -4.72 -8.91
N PRO A 80 -22.44 -4.91 -7.68
CA PRO A 80 -23.25 -4.75 -6.48
C PRO A 80 -23.83 -3.34 -6.44
N GLU A 81 -25.12 -3.25 -6.22
CA GLU A 81 -25.78 -1.96 -6.00
C GLU A 81 -25.28 -1.40 -4.67
N THR A 82 -24.81 -0.15 -4.68
CA THR A 82 -24.53 0.61 -3.45
C THR A 82 -25.82 0.90 -2.69
N LEU A 83 -25.75 1.27 -1.41
CA LEU A 83 -26.94 1.59 -0.59
C LEU A 83 -27.80 2.67 -1.23
N PHE A 84 -27.17 3.65 -1.88
CA PHE A 84 -27.82 4.71 -2.66
C PHE A 84 -27.28 4.68 -4.08
N PRO A 85 -28.14 4.84 -5.10
CA PRO A 85 -27.67 4.83 -6.48
C PRO A 85 -26.78 6.05 -6.76
N HIS A 86 -25.66 5.83 -7.42
CA HIS A 86 -24.77 6.90 -7.86
C HIS A 86 -25.42 7.73 -8.96
N PHE A 87 -25.04 9.01 -9.05
CA PHE A 87 -25.43 9.87 -10.16
C PHE A 87 -24.86 9.32 -11.47
N LYS A 88 -25.75 8.94 -12.41
CA LYS A 88 -25.38 8.52 -13.76
C LYS A 88 -25.35 9.73 -14.70
N ASP A 89 -24.58 9.66 -15.74
CA ASP A 89 -24.51 10.66 -16.83
C ASP A 89 -24.19 12.10 -16.38
N THR A 90 -23.55 12.26 -15.24
CA THR A 90 -23.10 13.56 -14.75
C THR A 90 -21.59 13.64 -14.71
N ARG A 91 -21.06 14.88 -14.75
CA ARG A 91 -19.63 15.14 -14.56
C ARG A 91 -19.20 15.11 -13.07
N PHE A 92 -20.17 15.02 -12.16
CA PHE A 92 -19.93 14.96 -10.72
C PHE A 92 -19.98 13.53 -10.22
N TRP A 93 -19.20 13.26 -9.18
CA TRP A 93 -19.20 12.01 -8.45
C TRP A 93 -19.43 12.28 -6.97
N LEU A 94 -20.28 11.49 -6.36
CA LEU A 94 -20.49 11.46 -4.92
C LEU A 94 -20.74 10.01 -4.53
N SER A 95 -19.91 9.49 -3.64
CA SER A 95 -20.01 8.15 -3.09
C SER A 95 -19.38 8.15 -1.71
N GLY A 96 -19.46 7.05 -1.00
CA GLY A 96 -18.81 6.94 0.30
C GLY A 96 -18.76 5.51 0.79
N GLN A 97 -18.02 5.34 1.87
CA GLN A 97 -17.94 4.06 2.58
C GLN A 97 -17.93 4.25 4.08
N ALA A 98 -18.35 3.20 4.79
CA ALA A 98 -18.16 3.06 6.22
C ALA A 98 -17.67 1.64 6.49
N ASN A 99 -16.50 1.49 7.10
CA ASN A 99 -15.92 0.22 7.47
C ASN A 99 -15.69 0.14 8.97
N PHE A 100 -16.07 -0.98 9.59
CA PHE A 100 -15.90 -1.26 11.01
C PHE A 100 -15.27 -2.63 11.16
N ILE A 101 -14.15 -2.73 11.89
CA ILE A 101 -13.46 -3.99 12.13
C ILE A 101 -13.38 -4.22 13.64
N PHE A 102 -14.06 -5.25 14.12
CA PHE A 102 -13.90 -5.75 15.47
C PHE A 102 -12.86 -6.88 15.46
N GLN A 103 -11.91 -6.85 16.39
CA GLN A 103 -10.91 -7.90 16.58
C GLN A 103 -10.80 -8.30 18.05
N ALA A 104 -10.46 -9.56 18.28
CA ALA A 104 -10.14 -10.05 19.62
C ALA A 104 -9.14 -11.21 19.55
N HIS A 105 -8.28 -11.32 20.56
CA HIS A 105 -7.44 -12.50 20.78
C HIS A 105 -7.52 -12.97 22.24
N PRO A 106 -7.47 -14.29 22.49
CA PRO A 106 -7.32 -14.84 23.84
C PRO A 106 -5.91 -14.56 24.39
N GLY A 107 -5.68 -14.84 25.65
CA GLY A 107 -4.33 -14.86 26.21
C GLY A 107 -3.43 -15.85 25.47
N PHE A 108 -2.16 -15.51 25.28
CA PHE A 108 -1.15 -16.37 24.67
C PHE A 108 0.16 -16.35 25.46
N HIS A 109 1.07 -17.27 25.14
CA HIS A 109 2.36 -17.35 25.82
C HIS A 109 3.21 -16.09 25.54
N SER A 110 3.58 -15.38 26.61
CA SER A 110 4.36 -14.14 26.57
C SER A 110 5.11 -13.96 27.89
N PRO A 111 6.32 -14.50 28.02
CA PRO A 111 7.07 -14.51 29.30
C PRO A 111 7.56 -13.12 29.71
N TYR A 112 7.65 -12.20 28.78
CA TYR A 112 7.98 -10.79 29.00
C TYR A 112 7.32 -9.90 27.96
N SER A 113 7.26 -8.59 28.22
CA SER A 113 6.73 -7.58 27.32
C SER A 113 7.53 -6.29 27.46
N GLY A 114 7.91 -5.69 26.34
CA GLY A 114 8.46 -4.34 26.25
C GLY A 114 7.38 -3.31 25.90
N THR A 115 7.81 -2.11 25.65
CA THR A 115 6.94 -0.96 25.36
C THR A 115 6.09 -1.19 24.12
N ASN A 116 6.68 -1.77 23.06
CA ASN A 116 6.02 -2.04 21.79
C ASN A 116 5.76 -3.54 21.62
N SER A 117 5.09 -4.16 22.58
CA SER A 117 4.69 -5.58 22.51
C SER A 117 3.18 -5.73 22.30
N LEU A 118 2.79 -6.75 21.52
CA LEU A 118 1.42 -7.24 21.58
C LEU A 118 1.17 -7.81 22.98
N SER A 119 0.11 -7.38 23.66
CA SER A 119 -0.21 -7.86 25.00
C SER A 119 -0.47 -9.37 25.03
N GLY A 120 0.17 -10.10 25.93
CA GLY A 120 -0.08 -11.52 26.14
C GLY A 120 -1.42 -11.85 26.80
N HIS A 121 -2.17 -10.87 27.27
CA HIS A 121 -3.50 -11.05 27.87
C HIS A 121 -4.60 -10.89 26.83
N TYR A 122 -5.81 -11.39 27.16
CA TYR A 122 -7.00 -11.16 26.33
C TYR A 122 -7.16 -9.68 25.99
N GLN A 123 -7.32 -9.39 24.70
CA GLN A 123 -7.66 -8.04 24.22
C GLN A 123 -8.78 -8.10 23.18
N LYS A 124 -9.48 -6.98 23.06
CA LYS A 124 -10.40 -6.68 21.98
C LYS A 124 -10.26 -5.22 21.57
N ALA A 125 -10.50 -4.94 20.30
CA ALA A 125 -10.47 -3.59 19.76
C ALA A 125 -11.50 -3.44 18.63
N THR A 126 -11.86 -2.21 18.32
CA THR A 126 -12.71 -1.90 17.15
C THR A 126 -12.15 -0.65 16.48
N SER A 127 -11.83 -0.77 15.21
CA SER A 127 -11.50 0.33 14.33
C SER A 127 -12.69 0.73 13.47
N ARG A 128 -12.62 1.92 12.88
CA ARG A 128 -13.54 2.37 11.85
C ARG A 128 -12.85 3.33 10.88
N VAL A 129 -13.25 3.25 9.63
CA VAL A 129 -12.93 4.24 8.60
C VAL A 129 -14.22 4.67 7.92
N LEU A 130 -14.43 5.98 7.82
CA LEU A 130 -15.53 6.60 7.10
C LEU A 130 -14.93 7.48 6.02
N THR A 131 -15.30 7.27 4.76
CA THR A 131 -14.77 8.06 3.65
C THR A 131 -15.90 8.61 2.79
N LEU A 132 -15.86 9.91 2.53
CA LEU A 132 -16.69 10.57 1.54
C LEU A 132 -15.85 10.81 0.29
N TYR A 133 -16.23 10.18 -0.81
CA TYR A 133 -15.61 10.32 -2.12
C TYR A 133 -16.33 11.34 -2.96
N THR A 134 -15.61 12.34 -3.45
CA THR A 134 -16.16 13.37 -4.34
C THR A 134 -15.25 13.61 -5.53
N GLY A 135 -15.82 14.06 -6.63
CA GLY A 135 -15.01 14.42 -7.79
C GLY A 135 -15.79 15.12 -8.89
N VAL A 136 -15.04 15.73 -9.80
CA VAL A 136 -15.62 16.43 -10.95
C VAL A 136 -14.75 16.25 -12.19
N ARG A 137 -15.35 15.81 -13.29
CA ARG A 137 -14.73 15.87 -14.63
C ARG A 137 -14.77 17.31 -15.14
N LEU A 138 -13.62 17.88 -15.42
CA LEU A 138 -13.50 19.22 -16.00
C LEU A 138 -13.71 19.18 -17.51
N ASP A 139 -13.09 18.18 -18.15
CA ASP A 139 -13.21 17.91 -19.59
C ASP A 139 -13.07 16.40 -19.88
N HIS A 140 -12.87 15.99 -21.13
CA HIS A 140 -12.75 14.59 -21.56
C HIS A 140 -11.52 13.87 -21.05
N SER A 141 -10.56 14.59 -20.45
CA SER A 141 -9.24 14.07 -20.12
C SER A 141 -8.71 14.63 -18.80
N THR A 142 -9.50 15.44 -18.09
CA THR A 142 -9.08 16.09 -16.83
C THR A 142 -10.18 15.98 -15.81
N GLU A 143 -9.82 15.55 -14.62
CA GLU A 143 -10.71 15.46 -13.45
C GLU A 143 -10.01 15.88 -12.18
N ILE A 144 -10.80 16.26 -11.18
CA ILE A 144 -10.36 16.53 -9.81
C ILE A 144 -11.10 15.58 -8.90
N LEU A 145 -10.35 14.91 -8.02
CA LEU A 145 -10.83 13.93 -7.05
C LEU A 145 -10.49 14.43 -5.64
N VAL A 146 -11.45 14.40 -4.73
CA VAL A 146 -11.30 14.86 -3.35
C VAL A 146 -12.04 13.94 -2.41
N ASP A 147 -11.30 13.34 -1.46
CA ASP A 147 -11.84 12.43 -0.46
C ASP A 147 -11.63 13.00 0.94
N ILE A 148 -12.71 13.01 1.69
CA ILE A 148 -12.70 13.37 3.13
C ILE A 148 -12.85 12.08 3.93
N GLU A 149 -11.93 11.86 4.86
CA GLU A 149 -11.86 10.63 5.63
C GLU A 149 -11.84 10.90 7.14
N GLU A 150 -12.47 10.02 7.90
CA GLU A 150 -12.35 9.90 9.35
C GLU A 150 -11.90 8.47 9.69
N ALA A 151 -10.75 8.34 10.33
CA ALA A 151 -10.25 7.10 10.88
C ALA A 151 -10.27 7.16 12.41
N GLY A 152 -10.89 6.17 13.04
CA GLY A 152 -11.08 6.18 14.49
C GLY A 152 -11.12 4.78 15.10
N GLY A 153 -11.40 4.74 16.40
CA GLY A 153 -11.37 3.51 17.17
C GLY A 153 -9.98 3.19 17.71
N SER A 154 -9.65 1.91 17.79
CA SER A 154 -8.35 1.41 18.27
C SER A 154 -8.04 0.03 17.65
N ALA A 155 -6.75 -0.33 17.65
CA ALA A 155 -6.27 -1.67 17.34
C ALA A 155 -5.88 -2.44 18.60
N LEU A 156 -5.64 -3.74 18.45
CA LEU A 156 -5.01 -4.59 19.48
C LEU A 156 -3.65 -3.98 19.83
N SER A 157 -3.38 -3.79 21.12
CA SER A 157 -2.17 -3.14 21.65
C SER A 157 -1.83 -1.80 20.97
N LEU A 158 -2.84 -1.04 20.54
CA LEU A 158 -2.67 0.23 19.79
C LEU A 158 -1.88 0.07 18.48
N GLY A 159 -1.95 -1.11 17.86
CA GLY A 159 -1.20 -1.43 16.64
C GLY A 159 0.27 -1.73 16.85
N LEU A 160 0.68 -2.12 18.06
CA LEU A 160 2.06 -2.41 18.42
C LEU A 160 2.33 -3.90 18.56
N GLY A 161 3.59 -4.30 18.35
CA GLY A 161 4.11 -5.62 18.68
C GLY A 161 3.92 -6.67 17.60
N LEU A 162 3.54 -6.29 16.39
CA LEU A 162 3.45 -7.14 15.21
C LEU A 162 4.11 -6.44 14.02
N ALA A 163 4.85 -7.17 13.23
CA ALA A 163 5.42 -6.68 11.98
C ALA A 163 4.32 -6.46 10.92
N GLY A 164 3.45 -7.46 10.74
CA GLY A 164 2.22 -7.36 9.96
C GLY A 164 1.03 -7.04 10.87
N ASN A 165 0.67 -5.77 11.03
CA ASN A 165 -0.48 -5.40 11.85
C ASN A 165 -1.75 -6.10 11.37
N THR A 166 -2.60 -6.51 12.32
CA THR A 166 -3.81 -7.32 12.05
C THR A 166 -4.98 -6.54 11.47
N ASP A 167 -4.88 -5.21 11.39
CA ASP A 167 -5.98 -4.32 11.00
C ASP A 167 -5.43 -3.12 10.22
N LEU A 168 -5.67 -3.08 8.91
CA LEU A 168 -5.15 -2.03 8.04
C LEU A 168 -5.86 -0.68 8.22
N ASP A 169 -7.08 -0.68 8.73
CA ASP A 169 -7.89 0.53 8.92
C ASP A 169 -7.45 1.40 10.10
N ILE A 170 -6.46 0.98 10.85
CA ILE A 170 -5.99 1.77 11.99
C ILE A 170 -4.96 2.81 11.58
N VAL A 171 -5.09 4.00 12.15
CA VAL A 171 -4.03 5.00 12.18
C VAL A 171 -3.21 4.80 13.43
N ARG A 172 -1.95 4.37 13.26
CA ARG A 172 -1.05 4.01 14.36
C ARG A 172 -0.44 5.27 15.02
N ASN A 173 -1.22 6.28 15.28
CA ASN A 173 -0.79 7.45 16.04
C ASN A 173 -1.95 7.90 16.96
N PRO A 174 -1.96 7.47 18.23
CA PRO A 174 -3.06 7.74 19.14
C PRO A 174 -3.20 9.22 19.51
N LEU A 175 -2.21 10.06 19.20
CA LEU A 175 -2.24 11.50 19.47
C LEU A 175 -2.96 12.31 18.39
N LEU A 176 -3.26 11.70 17.23
CA LEU A 176 -3.97 12.37 16.16
C LEU A 176 -5.44 12.62 16.52
N SER A 177 -5.94 13.75 16.07
CA SER A 177 -7.36 14.06 16.10
C SER A 177 -8.16 13.04 15.29
N LYS A 178 -9.34 12.66 15.82
CA LYS A 178 -10.35 11.87 15.12
C LYS A 178 -11.27 12.73 14.24
N ALA A 179 -10.97 14.02 14.07
CA ALA A 179 -11.73 14.87 13.17
C ALA A 179 -11.50 14.46 11.70
N PRO A 180 -12.50 14.62 10.84
CA PRO A 180 -12.35 14.38 9.41
C PRO A 180 -11.16 15.15 8.82
N TYR A 181 -10.46 14.54 7.88
CA TYR A 181 -9.29 15.11 7.22
C TYR A 181 -9.33 14.85 5.71
N LEU A 182 -8.52 15.60 4.97
CA LEU A 182 -8.32 15.35 3.54
C LEU A 182 -7.50 14.06 3.38
N GLY A 183 -8.13 12.98 2.91
CA GLY A 183 -7.47 11.76 2.49
C GLY A 183 -6.79 11.98 1.13
N ARG A 184 -7.58 12.03 0.05
CA ARG A 184 -7.10 12.34 -1.30
C ARG A 184 -7.52 13.74 -1.72
N GLY A 185 -6.68 14.38 -2.53
CA GLY A 185 -6.96 15.65 -3.19
C GLY A 185 -6.03 15.79 -4.38
N MET A 186 -6.47 15.32 -5.56
CA MET A 186 -5.58 15.23 -6.72
C MET A 186 -6.26 15.68 -8.02
N ILE A 187 -5.42 16.16 -8.93
CA ILE A 187 -5.76 16.38 -10.34
C ILE A 187 -5.27 15.16 -11.11
N HIS A 188 -6.12 14.60 -11.94
CA HIS A 188 -5.81 13.52 -12.88
C HIS A 188 -5.99 13.99 -14.31
N LYS A 189 -4.96 13.82 -15.13
CA LYS A 189 -4.94 14.19 -16.54
C LYS A 189 -4.55 13.00 -17.40
N VAL A 190 -5.36 12.71 -18.43
CA VAL A 190 -5.16 11.64 -19.39
C VAL A 190 -4.73 12.21 -20.74
N PHE A 191 -3.62 11.74 -21.29
CA PHE A 191 -3.15 12.02 -22.63
C PHE A 191 -3.37 10.80 -23.50
N ALA A 192 -4.25 10.91 -24.48
CA ALA A 192 -4.55 9.83 -25.42
C ALA A 192 -3.38 9.61 -26.39
N LEU A 193 -2.88 8.38 -26.47
CA LEU A 193 -1.82 7.97 -27.40
C LEU A 193 -2.36 6.94 -28.41
N SER A 194 -3.63 6.56 -28.33
CA SER A 194 -4.36 5.76 -29.32
C SER A 194 -5.80 6.24 -29.43
N LYS A 195 -6.44 5.85 -30.51
CA LYS A 195 -7.87 6.09 -30.73
C LYS A 195 -8.76 5.03 -30.08
N ASP A 196 -8.21 3.82 -29.96
CA ASP A 196 -8.88 2.71 -29.31
C ASP A 196 -9.15 3.04 -27.86
N LYS A 197 -10.34 2.75 -27.38
CA LYS A 197 -10.74 2.95 -26.00
C LYS A 197 -10.92 1.62 -25.29
N VAL A 198 -10.91 1.67 -23.97
CA VAL A 198 -11.25 0.59 -23.07
C VAL A 198 -12.30 1.08 -22.09
N GLU A 199 -13.25 0.23 -21.75
CA GLU A 199 -14.20 0.52 -20.67
C GLU A 199 -13.45 0.74 -19.35
N ASN A 200 -13.92 1.67 -18.55
CA ASN A 200 -13.43 1.95 -17.22
C ASN A 200 -14.62 2.12 -16.28
N THR A 201 -14.52 1.50 -15.12
CA THR A 201 -15.53 1.66 -14.08
C THR A 201 -15.25 2.94 -13.30
N ARG A 202 -16.23 3.82 -13.21
CA ARG A 202 -16.13 5.04 -12.38
C ARG A 202 -15.89 4.67 -10.93
N SER A 203 -14.92 5.31 -10.33
CA SER A 203 -14.51 5.08 -8.94
C SER A 203 -13.91 6.36 -8.33
N TYR A 204 -13.54 6.30 -7.08
CA TYR A 204 -12.81 7.38 -6.40
C TYR A 204 -11.40 7.64 -6.97
N LEU A 205 -10.90 6.78 -7.85
CA LEU A 205 -9.60 6.95 -8.53
C LEU A 205 -9.73 7.46 -9.97
N SER A 206 -10.93 7.32 -10.60
CA SER A 206 -11.22 7.86 -11.92
C SER A 206 -12.71 7.94 -12.17
N LEU A 207 -13.18 9.05 -12.74
CA LEU A 207 -14.57 9.30 -13.10
C LEU A 207 -14.85 9.10 -14.60
N PHE A 208 -13.85 8.71 -15.37
CA PHE A 208 -14.03 8.41 -16.79
C PHE A 208 -14.74 7.06 -16.95
N ASP A 209 -15.69 6.98 -17.86
CA ASP A 209 -16.38 5.74 -18.22
C ASP A 209 -15.58 4.92 -19.23
N GLU A 210 -14.72 5.62 -19.99
CA GLU A 210 -13.82 5.06 -20.99
C GLU A 210 -12.48 5.75 -20.96
N LEU A 211 -11.41 5.01 -21.22
CA LEU A 211 -10.05 5.53 -21.32
C LEU A 211 -9.41 5.11 -22.65
N PRO A 212 -8.50 5.92 -23.24
CA PRO A 212 -7.70 5.48 -24.37
C PRO A 212 -6.89 4.24 -24.00
N ARG A 213 -6.85 3.22 -24.85
CA ARG A 213 -6.13 1.96 -24.58
C ARG A 213 -4.63 2.22 -24.35
N ARG A 214 -4.02 3.01 -25.20
CA ARG A 214 -2.66 3.49 -25.02
C ARG A 214 -2.70 4.94 -24.60
N ARG A 215 -2.14 5.24 -23.43
CA ARG A 215 -2.23 6.56 -22.81
C ARG A 215 -1.09 6.83 -21.85
N LEU A 216 -0.90 8.10 -21.54
CA LEU A 216 -0.13 8.59 -20.41
C LEU A 216 -1.10 9.27 -19.43
N GLU A 217 -1.10 8.85 -18.20
CA GLU A 217 -1.85 9.48 -17.12
C GLU A 217 -0.89 10.23 -16.21
N ILE A 218 -1.25 11.45 -15.85
CA ILE A 218 -0.51 12.26 -14.87
C ILE A 218 -1.43 12.56 -13.71
N ARG A 219 -0.97 12.23 -12.49
CA ARG A 219 -1.65 12.60 -11.26
C ARG A 219 -0.75 13.49 -10.41
N PHE A 220 -1.34 14.55 -9.85
CA PHE A 220 -0.62 15.47 -8.98
C PHE A 220 -1.51 15.86 -7.80
N GLY A 221 -0.98 15.80 -6.59
CA GLY A 221 -1.69 16.16 -5.37
C GLY A 221 -1.45 15.18 -4.24
N LYS A 222 -2.42 15.05 -3.34
CA LYS A 222 -2.40 14.13 -2.21
C LYS A 222 -3.12 12.83 -2.57
N PHE A 223 -2.44 11.69 -2.36
CA PHE A 223 -2.96 10.33 -2.63
C PHE A 223 -2.19 9.27 -1.83
N SER A 224 -2.67 8.04 -1.84
CA SER A 224 -1.97 6.88 -1.28
C SER A 224 -1.24 6.14 -2.39
N LEU A 225 0.01 5.70 -2.17
CA LEU A 225 0.77 4.94 -3.17
C LEU A 225 0.19 3.55 -3.42
N PRO A 226 -0.30 2.80 -2.39
CA PRO A 226 -1.01 1.54 -2.59
C PRO A 226 -2.26 1.59 -3.46
N ASP A 227 -2.83 2.76 -3.72
CA ASP A 227 -3.93 2.90 -4.70
C ASP A 227 -3.49 2.54 -6.13
N PHE A 228 -2.19 2.60 -6.43
CA PHE A 228 -1.66 2.50 -7.80
C PHE A 228 -0.55 1.47 -7.95
N PHE A 229 0.21 1.18 -6.91
CA PHE A 229 1.37 0.28 -6.92
C PHE A 229 1.09 -0.97 -6.10
N ASP A 230 1.69 -2.10 -6.50
CA ASP A 230 1.56 -3.42 -5.85
C ASP A 230 0.12 -3.95 -5.78
N VAL A 231 -0.79 -3.40 -6.58
CA VAL A 231 -2.21 -3.78 -6.57
C VAL A 231 -2.39 -5.17 -7.17
N ASN A 232 -3.20 -6.05 -6.53
CA ASN A 232 -3.70 -7.27 -7.13
C ASN A 232 -5.17 -7.53 -6.78
N SER A 233 -5.81 -8.38 -7.54
CA SER A 233 -7.26 -8.60 -7.45
C SER A 233 -7.71 -9.42 -6.23
N VAL A 234 -6.78 -9.98 -5.46
CA VAL A 234 -7.08 -10.91 -4.35
C VAL A 234 -6.69 -10.34 -2.99
N GLY A 235 -5.62 -9.53 -2.93
CA GLY A 235 -5.06 -9.09 -1.67
C GLY A 235 -4.75 -7.58 -1.63
N SER A 236 -5.57 -6.73 -2.26
CA SER A 236 -5.40 -5.27 -2.22
C SER A 236 -6.72 -4.54 -1.97
N ASP A 237 -7.63 -5.15 -1.22
CA ASP A 237 -8.93 -4.57 -0.87
C ASP A 237 -9.25 -4.88 0.61
N THR A 238 -8.79 -4.03 1.49
CA THR A 238 -8.98 -4.15 2.94
C THR A 238 -10.43 -4.12 3.39
N HIS A 239 -11.32 -3.59 2.57
CA HIS A 239 -12.73 -3.47 2.91
C HIS A 239 -13.53 -4.74 2.60
N LEU A 240 -13.07 -5.53 1.63
CA LEU A 240 -13.78 -6.75 1.20
C LEU A 240 -12.91 -8.02 1.20
N GLN A 241 -11.57 -7.90 1.39
CA GLN A 241 -10.63 -9.02 1.34
C GLN A 241 -9.81 -9.14 2.63
N PHE A 242 -8.49 -9.38 2.53
CA PHE A 242 -7.57 -9.48 3.68
C PHE A 242 -7.41 -8.15 4.41
N ILE A 243 -7.12 -8.20 5.71
CA ILE A 243 -6.97 -7.00 6.55
C ILE A 243 -5.61 -6.89 7.24
N ASN A 244 -4.76 -7.91 7.11
CA ASN A 244 -3.40 -7.83 7.63
C ASN A 244 -2.51 -6.99 6.68
N TRP A 245 -1.71 -6.10 7.25
CA TRP A 245 -0.87 -5.16 6.49
C TRP A 245 0.07 -5.86 5.50
N SER A 246 0.68 -6.99 5.89
CA SER A 246 1.63 -7.71 5.03
C SER A 246 0.97 -8.71 4.06
N THR A 247 -0.35 -8.95 4.19
CA THR A 247 -1.14 -9.69 3.20
C THR A 247 -1.71 -8.76 2.13
N ASP A 248 -2.21 -7.61 2.54
CA ASP A 248 -2.86 -6.64 1.65
C ASP A 248 -1.86 -5.94 0.72
N ASN A 249 -0.69 -5.58 1.24
CA ASN A 249 0.38 -4.95 0.49
C ASN A 249 1.71 -5.69 0.69
N ASN A 250 2.71 -5.40 -0.16
CA ASN A 250 4.07 -5.86 0.02
C ASN A 250 4.65 -5.32 1.34
N GLY A 251 4.81 -6.20 2.33
CA GLY A 251 5.28 -5.80 3.66
C GLY A 251 6.65 -5.13 3.67
N ALA A 252 7.56 -5.47 2.74
CA ALA A 252 8.89 -4.86 2.65
C ALA A 252 8.93 -3.62 1.74
N TRP A 253 7.79 -3.04 1.43
CA TRP A 253 7.70 -1.80 0.67
C TRP A 253 7.40 -0.62 1.61
N ASP A 254 8.44 0.02 2.10
CA ASP A 254 8.36 1.20 2.97
C ASP A 254 8.01 2.45 2.15
N TYR A 255 6.78 2.49 1.62
CA TYR A 255 6.33 3.53 0.70
C TYR A 255 6.17 4.90 1.37
N ALA A 256 6.42 5.95 0.61
CA ALA A 256 6.29 7.33 1.09
C ALA A 256 4.84 7.63 1.53
N ALA A 257 4.65 7.86 2.83
CA ALA A 257 3.35 8.22 3.40
C ALA A 257 3.51 8.93 4.75
N ASP A 258 2.54 9.77 5.10
CA ASP A 258 2.32 10.19 6.47
C ASP A 258 1.69 9.06 7.30
N THR A 259 1.53 9.24 8.61
CA THR A 259 0.94 8.22 9.50
C THR A 259 -0.49 7.80 9.16
N ARG A 260 -1.15 8.48 8.22
CA ARG A 260 -2.49 8.14 7.72
C ARG A 260 -2.46 7.39 6.38
N GLY A 261 -1.26 7.07 5.86
CA GLY A 261 -1.10 6.35 4.61
C GLY A 261 -1.14 7.22 3.35
N TYR A 262 -1.11 8.55 3.49
CA TYR A 262 -1.17 9.49 2.37
C TYR A 262 0.10 10.31 2.22
N THR A 263 0.42 10.69 0.99
CA THR A 263 1.51 11.62 0.69
C THR A 263 1.10 12.61 -0.39
N VAL A 264 1.95 13.60 -0.64
CA VAL A 264 1.82 14.54 -1.76
C VAL A 264 2.90 14.24 -2.78
N GLY A 265 2.51 14.09 -4.03
CA GLY A 265 3.44 13.70 -5.08
C GLY A 265 2.95 13.99 -6.49
N ALA A 266 3.78 13.59 -7.43
CA ALA A 266 3.49 13.61 -8.85
C ALA A 266 3.76 12.22 -9.45
N MET A 267 2.78 11.66 -10.14
CA MET A 267 2.83 10.34 -10.73
C MET A 267 2.61 10.41 -12.23
N ALA A 268 3.40 9.64 -12.97
CA ALA A 268 3.21 9.34 -14.38
C ALA A 268 2.95 7.85 -14.55
N ASP A 269 1.86 7.51 -15.24
CA ASP A 269 1.46 6.14 -15.51
C ASP A 269 1.27 5.98 -17.02
N PHE A 270 2.12 5.19 -17.64
CA PHE A 270 2.03 4.84 -19.06
C PHE A 270 1.36 3.47 -19.19
N GLU A 271 0.24 3.44 -19.90
CA GLU A 271 -0.55 2.24 -20.13
C GLU A 271 -0.57 1.86 -21.62
N ASP A 272 -0.33 0.57 -21.87
CA ASP A 272 -0.50 -0.04 -23.19
C ASP A 272 -1.33 -1.34 -23.04
N ARG A 273 -1.60 -2.05 -24.14
CA ARG A 273 -2.45 -3.24 -24.18
C ARG A 273 -2.03 -4.34 -23.20
N ASN A 274 -0.75 -4.68 -23.18
CA ASN A 274 -0.21 -5.84 -22.47
C ASN A 274 0.76 -5.49 -21.35
N TRP A 275 1.04 -4.20 -21.16
CA TRP A 275 1.97 -3.74 -20.15
C TRP A 275 1.68 -2.30 -19.71
N GLY A 276 2.15 -1.94 -18.55
CA GLY A 276 2.14 -0.60 -18.01
C GLY A 276 3.47 -0.28 -17.31
N PHE A 277 3.75 1.00 -17.18
CA PHE A 277 4.90 1.48 -16.41
C PHE A 277 4.50 2.70 -15.60
N ARG A 278 4.71 2.65 -14.30
CA ARG A 278 4.37 3.71 -13.34
C ARG A 278 5.61 4.26 -12.68
N PHE A 279 5.63 5.56 -12.52
CA PHE A 279 6.64 6.28 -11.77
C PHE A 279 5.98 7.31 -10.87
N VAL A 280 6.42 7.44 -9.64
CA VAL A 280 6.01 8.48 -8.71
C VAL A 280 7.21 9.05 -7.97
N GLU A 281 7.23 10.38 -7.81
CA GLU A 281 8.04 11.09 -6.83
C GLU A 281 7.11 11.69 -5.79
N ALA A 282 7.31 11.34 -4.51
CA ALA A 282 6.42 11.66 -3.41
C ALA A 282 7.19 12.16 -2.19
N LEU A 283 6.56 13.00 -1.37
CA LEU A 283 7.16 13.55 -0.16
C LEU A 283 7.25 12.49 0.93
N MET A 284 8.36 12.48 1.67
CA MET A 284 8.55 11.64 2.85
C MET A 284 8.18 12.40 4.14
N PRO A 285 7.75 11.69 5.20
CA PRO A 285 7.52 12.32 6.50
C PRO A 285 8.82 12.80 7.13
N LYS A 286 8.71 13.71 8.11
CA LYS A 286 9.86 14.27 8.84
C LYS A 286 10.52 13.26 9.78
N VAL A 287 9.73 12.38 10.34
CA VAL A 287 10.10 11.32 11.28
C VAL A 287 9.31 10.06 10.96
N ALA A 288 9.80 8.90 11.38
CA ALA A 288 9.10 7.63 11.19
C ALA A 288 7.65 7.71 11.70
N ASN A 289 6.70 7.25 10.88
CA ASN A 289 5.26 7.28 11.15
C ASN A 289 4.75 8.68 11.56
N GLY A 290 5.37 9.76 11.05
CA GLY A 290 5.00 11.14 11.35
C GLY A 290 3.84 11.65 10.48
N ILE A 291 3.09 12.65 10.99
CA ILE A 291 2.03 13.31 10.21
C ILE A 291 2.57 14.41 9.28
N ASP A 292 3.68 15.02 9.66
CA ASP A 292 4.25 16.14 8.92
C ASP A 292 5.16 15.66 7.80
N LEU A 293 4.88 16.05 6.56
CA LEU A 293 5.73 15.82 5.41
C LEU A 293 6.85 16.87 5.30
N VAL A 294 7.96 16.48 4.70
CA VAL A 294 9.04 17.41 4.31
C VAL A 294 8.68 18.04 2.97
N TRP A 295 8.23 19.29 2.99
CA TRP A 295 7.78 20.03 1.79
C TRP A 295 8.92 20.48 0.85
N ARG A 296 10.07 19.84 0.96
CA ARG A 296 11.26 20.09 0.12
C ARG A 296 11.72 18.75 -0.47
N PRO A 297 11.24 18.36 -1.66
CA PRO A 297 11.55 17.06 -2.25
C PRO A 297 13.05 16.83 -2.47
N TRP A 298 13.84 17.90 -2.62
CA TRP A 298 15.30 17.78 -2.68
C TRP A 298 15.97 17.43 -1.33
N GLN A 299 15.23 17.50 -0.21
CA GLN A 299 15.69 17.09 1.12
C GLN A 299 15.18 15.70 1.51
N ALA A 300 13.91 15.40 1.21
CA ALA A 300 13.34 14.09 1.50
C ALA A 300 12.24 13.75 0.50
N ARG A 301 12.33 12.57 -0.12
CA ARG A 301 11.39 12.07 -1.11
C ARG A 301 11.50 10.56 -1.26
N GLY A 302 10.45 9.94 -1.77
CA GLY A 302 10.42 8.57 -2.23
C GLY A 302 10.18 8.52 -3.74
N GLU A 303 11.03 7.82 -4.47
CA GLU A 303 10.83 7.48 -5.86
C GLU A 303 10.40 6.02 -5.96
N ASN A 304 9.28 5.75 -6.65
CA ASN A 304 8.79 4.40 -6.86
C ASN A 304 8.56 4.14 -8.34
N PHE A 305 8.88 2.94 -8.77
CA PHE A 305 8.78 2.46 -10.14
C PHE A 305 8.05 1.14 -10.14
N GLU A 306 7.07 0.96 -11.02
CA GLU A 306 6.45 -0.33 -11.24
C GLU A 306 6.31 -0.61 -12.72
N TYR A 307 6.74 -1.81 -13.14
CA TYR A 307 6.47 -2.37 -14.44
C TYR A 307 5.43 -3.47 -14.31
N GLU A 308 4.34 -3.35 -15.05
CA GLU A 308 3.26 -4.33 -15.09
C GLU A 308 3.23 -5.03 -16.45
N LEU A 309 3.23 -6.37 -16.42
CA LEU A 309 3.06 -7.21 -17.59
C LEU A 309 1.79 -8.05 -17.43
N ARG A 310 0.84 -7.86 -18.34
CA ARG A 310 -0.44 -8.58 -18.40
C ARG A 310 -0.25 -9.85 -19.23
N HIS A 311 0.25 -10.87 -18.59
CA HIS A 311 0.53 -12.17 -19.20
C HIS A 311 0.29 -13.30 -18.19
N GLY A 312 -0.57 -14.25 -18.55
CA GLY A 312 -0.83 -15.43 -17.72
C GLY A 312 0.25 -16.51 -17.90
N PHE A 313 0.65 -17.14 -16.81
CA PHE A 313 1.55 -18.31 -16.83
C PHE A 313 0.84 -19.57 -17.31
N ILE A 314 -0.50 -19.64 -17.17
CA ILE A 314 -1.32 -20.74 -17.63
C ILE A 314 -1.89 -20.36 -19.00
N PRO A 315 -1.70 -21.19 -20.06
CA PRO A 315 -2.24 -20.90 -21.37
C PRO A 315 -3.75 -20.62 -21.34
N GLN A 316 -4.19 -19.61 -22.09
CA GLN A 316 -5.59 -19.17 -22.22
C GLN A 316 -6.22 -18.60 -20.91
N LYS A 317 -5.42 -18.36 -19.87
CA LYS A 317 -5.89 -17.71 -18.64
C LYS A 317 -5.16 -16.39 -18.43
N THR A 318 -5.87 -15.44 -17.85
CA THR A 318 -5.30 -14.13 -17.51
C THR A 318 -4.40 -14.24 -16.30
N GLY A 319 -3.35 -13.43 -16.29
CA GLY A 319 -2.45 -13.27 -15.17
C GLY A 319 -1.68 -11.96 -15.32
N VAL A 320 -1.07 -11.52 -14.26
CA VAL A 320 -0.32 -10.26 -14.20
C VAL A 320 0.96 -10.47 -13.39
N VAL A 321 2.04 -9.87 -13.87
CA VAL A 321 3.32 -9.76 -13.16
C VAL A 321 3.61 -8.29 -12.95
N ARG A 322 3.89 -7.90 -11.70
CA ARG A 322 4.31 -6.55 -11.36
C ARG A 322 5.69 -6.60 -10.72
N LEU A 323 6.57 -5.72 -11.18
CA LEU A 323 7.93 -5.55 -10.69
C LEU A 323 8.06 -4.16 -10.11
N LEU A 324 8.17 -4.08 -8.79
CA LEU A 324 8.30 -2.84 -8.04
C LEU A 324 9.77 -2.59 -7.68
N ALA A 325 10.20 -1.34 -7.77
CA ALA A 325 11.45 -0.85 -7.19
C ALA A 325 11.21 0.50 -6.54
N TYR A 326 11.88 0.77 -5.40
CA TYR A 326 11.77 2.06 -4.73
C TYR A 326 13.08 2.52 -4.13
N VAL A 327 13.21 3.83 -3.97
CA VAL A 327 14.28 4.48 -3.23
C VAL A 327 13.68 5.60 -2.39
N ASN A 328 13.93 5.58 -1.09
CA ASN A 328 13.53 6.63 -0.16
C ASN A 328 14.77 7.41 0.30
N HIS A 329 14.68 8.72 0.25
CA HIS A 329 15.64 9.65 0.83
C HIS A 329 14.95 10.39 1.96
N ALA A 330 15.36 10.16 3.21
CA ALA A 330 14.76 10.79 4.38
C ALA A 330 15.76 10.89 5.54
N ASN A 331 15.37 11.56 6.62
CA ASN A 331 16.15 11.64 7.84
C ASN A 331 15.95 10.36 8.67
N MET A 332 16.49 9.24 8.19
CA MET A 332 16.35 7.92 8.81
C MET A 332 17.59 7.57 9.62
N GLY A 333 17.40 7.09 10.85
CA GLY A 333 18.46 6.53 11.68
C GLY A 333 19.00 5.22 11.11
N ILE A 334 20.25 4.89 11.45
CA ILE A 334 20.94 3.68 11.00
C ILE A 334 21.03 2.72 12.19
N TYR A 335 20.46 1.52 12.07
CA TYR A 335 20.40 0.51 13.14
C TYR A 335 21.79 0.19 13.71
N ARG A 336 22.76 -0.07 12.84
CA ARG A 336 24.14 -0.39 13.26
C ARG A 336 24.77 0.73 14.07
N ASP A 337 24.58 1.98 13.64
CA ASP A 337 25.18 3.14 14.32
C ASP A 337 24.55 3.33 15.71
N ALA A 338 23.24 3.12 15.84
CA ALA A 338 22.54 3.18 17.13
C ALA A 338 23.05 2.11 18.10
N VAL A 339 23.26 0.87 17.63
CA VAL A 339 23.81 -0.25 18.43
C VAL A 339 25.25 0.05 18.87
N ILE A 340 26.13 0.45 17.95
CA ILE A 340 27.54 0.79 18.27
C ILE A 340 27.61 1.91 19.30
N GLN A 341 26.83 2.98 19.15
CA GLN A 341 26.85 4.11 20.11
C GLN A 341 26.37 3.70 21.50
N PHE A 342 25.42 2.75 21.57
CA PHE A 342 24.96 2.18 22.82
C PHE A 342 26.06 1.27 23.47
N GLU A 343 26.61 0.32 22.72
CA GLU A 343 27.63 -0.62 23.21
C GLU A 343 28.92 0.08 23.67
N ASP A 344 29.36 1.12 22.95
CA ASP A 344 30.52 1.91 23.30
C ASP A 344 30.31 2.87 24.49
N GLY A 345 29.10 2.92 25.05
CA GLY A 345 28.74 3.82 26.15
C GLY A 345 28.85 5.29 25.79
N GLN A 346 28.77 5.62 24.49
CA GLN A 346 28.81 7.01 24.01
C GLN A 346 27.55 7.79 24.39
N ARG A 347 26.50 7.09 24.80
CA ARG A 347 25.21 7.63 25.23
C ARG A 347 24.79 7.04 26.56
N SER A 348 24.02 7.80 27.30
CA SER A 348 23.52 7.43 28.62
C SER A 348 22.15 6.73 28.61
N GLU A 349 21.57 6.50 27.44
CA GLU A 349 20.29 5.82 27.29
C GLU A 349 20.42 4.34 27.72
N PRO A 350 19.37 3.76 28.33
CA PRO A 350 19.39 2.38 28.81
C PRO A 350 19.30 1.33 27.70
N VAL A 351 18.96 1.75 26.46
CA VAL A 351 18.82 0.93 25.26
C VAL A 351 19.28 1.72 24.03
N PRO A 352 19.61 1.05 22.91
CA PRO A 352 19.95 1.77 21.69
C PRO A 352 18.75 2.59 21.18
N GLU A 353 19.02 3.83 20.73
CA GLU A 353 18.01 4.79 20.32
C GLU A 353 18.28 5.25 18.88
N ILE A 354 17.46 4.76 17.93
CA ILE A 354 17.67 4.99 16.49
C ILE A 354 17.32 6.42 16.07
N THR A 355 16.43 7.08 16.79
CA THR A 355 15.98 8.45 16.44
C THR A 355 16.93 9.53 16.94
N ASN A 356 17.89 9.17 17.82
CA ASN A 356 18.84 10.11 18.41
C ASN A 356 20.07 10.32 17.52
N HIS A 357 19.90 11.01 16.41
CA HIS A 357 20.98 11.39 15.49
C HIS A 357 20.75 12.80 14.94
N PRO A 358 21.82 13.51 14.52
CA PRO A 358 21.64 14.80 13.86
C PRO A 358 20.93 14.62 12.51
N TRP A 359 20.22 15.68 12.07
CA TRP A 359 19.55 15.66 10.77
C TRP A 359 20.55 15.32 9.65
N HIS A 360 20.32 14.22 8.97
CA HIS A 360 21.05 13.82 7.77
C HIS A 360 20.16 12.96 6.87
N ILE A 361 20.38 13.02 5.59
CA ILE A 361 19.61 12.24 4.64
C ILE A 361 20.32 10.92 4.37
N THR A 362 19.63 9.84 4.67
CA THR A 362 20.01 8.48 4.29
C THR A 362 19.16 7.99 3.13
N ALA A 363 19.60 6.92 2.48
CA ALA A 363 18.85 6.28 1.41
C ALA A 363 18.51 4.84 1.82
N LYS A 364 17.22 4.46 1.67
CA LYS A 364 16.70 3.10 1.77
C LYS A 364 16.15 2.70 0.41
N TYR A 365 16.43 1.48 -0.04
CA TYR A 365 15.92 0.99 -1.31
C TYR A 365 15.44 -0.44 -1.20
N GLY A 366 14.48 -0.79 -2.05
CA GLY A 366 13.93 -2.13 -2.07
C GLY A 366 13.29 -2.48 -3.39
N PHE A 367 12.89 -3.76 -3.47
CA PHE A 367 12.28 -4.37 -4.64
C PHE A 367 11.09 -5.24 -4.24
N GLY A 368 10.13 -5.34 -5.16
CA GLY A 368 8.97 -6.21 -5.01
C GLY A 368 8.62 -6.94 -6.30
N VAL A 369 8.04 -8.12 -6.14
CA VAL A 369 7.39 -8.88 -7.20
C VAL A 369 5.99 -9.22 -6.73
N ASN A 370 4.99 -8.94 -7.56
CA ASN A 370 3.59 -9.29 -7.31
C ASN A 370 3.07 -10.07 -8.52
N LEU A 371 2.63 -11.29 -8.26
CA LEU A 371 2.14 -12.23 -9.26
C LEU A 371 0.66 -12.48 -9.02
N GLU A 372 -0.11 -12.49 -10.08
CA GLU A 372 -1.52 -12.83 -10.07
C GLU A 372 -1.83 -13.79 -11.21
N GLN A 373 -2.59 -14.86 -10.94
CA GLN A 373 -2.97 -15.84 -11.94
C GLN A 373 -4.37 -16.36 -11.70
N ASN A 374 -5.25 -16.20 -12.67
CA ASN A 374 -6.54 -16.86 -12.67
C ASN A 374 -6.37 -18.38 -12.86
N LEU A 375 -6.83 -19.17 -11.89
CA LEU A 375 -6.80 -20.63 -11.93
C LEU A 375 -8.08 -21.18 -12.56
N THR A 376 -9.21 -20.58 -12.25
CA THR A 376 -10.54 -20.87 -12.81
C THR A 376 -11.32 -19.55 -12.96
N PRO A 377 -12.49 -19.51 -13.57
CA PRO A 377 -13.32 -18.29 -13.60
C PRO A 377 -13.71 -17.76 -12.20
N THR A 378 -13.57 -18.59 -11.17
CA THR A 378 -13.98 -18.23 -9.78
C THR A 378 -12.85 -18.31 -8.78
N LEU A 379 -11.62 -18.63 -9.20
CA LEU A 379 -10.48 -18.83 -8.30
C LEU A 379 -9.25 -18.16 -8.88
N THR A 380 -8.65 -17.26 -8.13
CA THR A 380 -7.42 -16.55 -8.46
C THR A 380 -6.37 -16.78 -7.38
N ALA A 381 -5.15 -17.10 -7.78
CA ALA A 381 -3.99 -17.16 -6.90
C ALA A 381 -3.15 -15.90 -7.02
N PHE A 382 -2.49 -15.53 -5.94
CA PHE A 382 -1.46 -14.49 -5.94
C PHE A 382 -0.22 -14.94 -5.16
N ALA A 383 0.90 -14.29 -5.47
CA ALA A 383 2.11 -14.37 -4.66
C ALA A 383 2.84 -13.02 -4.69
N ARG A 384 3.39 -12.63 -3.54
CA ARG A 384 4.25 -11.44 -3.39
C ARG A 384 5.59 -11.83 -2.81
N TRP A 385 6.61 -11.17 -3.27
CA TRP A 385 7.93 -11.17 -2.67
C TRP A 385 8.40 -9.73 -2.52
N GLY A 386 8.96 -9.41 -1.37
CA GLY A 386 9.51 -8.09 -1.08
C GLY A 386 10.84 -8.18 -0.34
N TRP A 387 11.68 -7.21 -0.60
CA TRP A 387 12.99 -7.07 0.03
C TRP A 387 13.43 -5.61 0.03
N ASP A 388 14.02 -5.18 1.15
CA ASP A 388 14.77 -3.95 1.23
C ASP A 388 16.14 -4.14 1.90
N ASP A 389 16.96 -3.10 1.92
CA ASP A 389 18.33 -3.19 2.41
C ASP A 389 18.42 -3.29 3.95
N GLY A 390 17.39 -2.91 4.71
CA GLY A 390 17.23 -3.08 6.16
C GLY A 390 18.33 -2.45 7.01
N LYS A 391 18.97 -1.39 6.51
CA LYS A 391 20.05 -0.68 7.23
C LYS A 391 19.53 0.45 8.11
N THR A 392 18.47 1.10 7.65
CA THR A 392 17.87 2.25 8.31
C THR A 392 16.54 1.87 8.95
N GLU A 393 16.08 2.70 9.88
CA GLU A 393 14.73 2.54 10.43
C GLU A 393 13.66 2.42 9.33
N SER A 394 12.61 1.66 9.62
CA SER A 394 11.39 1.68 8.81
C SER A 394 10.67 3.01 9.03
N PHE A 395 10.14 3.61 7.98
CA PHE A 395 9.79 5.02 8.06
C PHE A 395 8.30 5.32 7.92
N ALA A 396 7.59 4.56 7.10
CA ALA A 396 6.21 4.93 6.79
C ALA A 396 5.20 3.80 6.95
N TYR A 397 5.55 2.53 6.70
CA TYR A 397 4.55 1.47 6.60
C TYR A 397 4.74 0.36 7.64
N THR A 398 5.67 -0.56 7.44
CA THR A 398 5.89 -1.72 8.30
C THR A 398 7.35 -1.83 8.74
N GLU A 399 7.62 -2.56 9.81
CA GLU A 399 8.99 -2.92 10.19
C GLU A 399 9.34 -4.30 9.62
N ILE A 400 9.42 -4.40 8.29
CA ILE A 400 9.68 -5.63 7.54
C ILE A 400 10.74 -5.34 6.47
N ASP A 401 11.88 -6.05 6.53
CA ASP A 401 12.95 -5.94 5.52
C ASP A 401 12.87 -7.04 4.45
N SER A 402 12.07 -8.08 4.69
CA SER A 402 11.79 -9.12 3.69
C SER A 402 10.47 -9.83 3.94
N THR A 403 9.68 -10.02 2.89
CA THR A 403 8.39 -10.70 2.97
C THR A 403 8.21 -11.69 1.83
N VAL A 404 7.49 -12.76 2.10
CA VAL A 404 6.90 -13.66 1.09
C VAL A 404 5.45 -13.86 1.48
N ALA A 405 4.54 -13.59 0.56
CA ALA A 405 3.11 -13.81 0.74
C ALA A 405 2.58 -14.62 -0.42
N GLU A 406 1.70 -15.56 -0.15
CA GLU A 406 0.97 -16.32 -1.16
C GLU A 406 -0.46 -16.57 -0.70
N GLY A 407 -1.39 -16.64 -1.63
CA GLY A 407 -2.78 -16.88 -1.27
C GLY A 407 -3.68 -17.15 -2.47
N ILE A 408 -4.91 -17.44 -2.12
CA ILE A 408 -5.98 -17.75 -3.07
C ILE A 408 -7.22 -16.98 -2.66
N GLY A 409 -7.85 -16.33 -3.64
CA GLY A 409 -9.18 -15.74 -3.51
C GLY A 409 -10.19 -16.43 -4.40
N ALA A 410 -11.42 -16.49 -3.91
CA ALA A 410 -12.55 -17.06 -4.64
C ALA A 410 -13.76 -16.14 -4.60
N ASN A 411 -14.51 -16.04 -5.70
CA ASN A 411 -15.84 -15.49 -5.68
C ASN A 411 -16.90 -16.59 -5.49
N GLY A 412 -18.08 -16.20 -5.04
CA GLY A 412 -19.14 -17.10 -4.64
C GLY A 412 -20.01 -17.68 -5.77
N ALA A 413 -19.63 -17.53 -7.03
CA ALA A 413 -20.46 -17.99 -8.16
C ALA A 413 -20.72 -19.51 -8.13
N LYS A 414 -19.77 -20.32 -7.65
CA LYS A 414 -19.95 -21.78 -7.53
C LYS A 414 -20.99 -22.22 -6.51
N TRP A 415 -21.29 -21.38 -5.52
CA TRP A 415 -22.32 -21.63 -4.52
C TRP A 415 -23.49 -20.64 -4.60
N HIS A 416 -23.72 -20.08 -5.81
CA HIS A 416 -24.84 -19.21 -6.17
C HIS A 416 -24.91 -17.88 -5.41
N ARG A 417 -23.75 -17.38 -4.96
CA ARG A 417 -23.59 -16.10 -4.27
C ARG A 417 -22.45 -15.31 -4.90
N LYS A 418 -22.63 -14.88 -6.14
CA LYS A 418 -21.61 -14.29 -7.01
C LYS A 418 -20.81 -13.12 -6.37
N GLN A 419 -21.45 -12.38 -5.48
CA GLN A 419 -20.86 -11.20 -4.82
C GLN A 419 -20.14 -11.53 -3.50
N ASP A 420 -20.29 -12.76 -2.99
CA ASP A 420 -19.50 -13.22 -1.84
C ASP A 420 -18.05 -13.44 -2.27
N ARG A 421 -17.15 -13.25 -1.33
CA ARG A 421 -15.72 -13.47 -1.52
C ARG A 421 -15.17 -14.31 -0.36
N ALA A 422 -14.19 -15.13 -0.66
CA ALA A 422 -13.45 -15.89 0.36
C ALA A 422 -11.97 -15.89 0.01
N GLY A 423 -11.11 -15.92 1.01
CA GLY A 423 -9.68 -16.01 0.78
C GLY A 423 -8.94 -16.68 1.92
N ILE A 424 -7.78 -17.24 1.56
CA ILE A 424 -6.79 -17.74 2.50
C ILE A 424 -5.41 -17.32 1.98
N ALA A 425 -4.57 -16.82 2.87
CA ALA A 425 -3.21 -16.40 2.55
C ALA A 425 -2.24 -16.79 3.66
N PHE A 426 -1.01 -17.08 3.26
CA PHE A 426 0.12 -17.26 4.13
C PHE A 426 1.15 -16.17 3.85
N VAL A 427 1.70 -15.58 4.92
CA VAL A 427 2.75 -14.56 4.84
C VAL A 427 3.86 -14.91 5.81
N THR A 428 5.11 -14.66 5.43
CA THR A 428 6.25 -14.75 6.33
C THR A 428 7.16 -13.53 6.19
N ASN A 429 7.33 -12.82 7.30
CA ASN A 429 8.06 -11.57 7.40
C ASN A 429 9.42 -11.77 8.08
N GLY A 430 10.40 -10.96 7.77
CA GLY A 430 11.71 -11.01 8.39
C GLY A 430 12.44 -9.68 8.33
N ILE A 431 13.39 -9.51 9.24
CA ILE A 431 14.26 -8.33 9.36
C ILE A 431 15.74 -8.68 9.22
N LYS A 432 16.57 -7.71 8.84
CA LYS A 432 18.01 -7.84 8.65
C LYS A 432 18.75 -7.89 9.99
N LYS A 433 20.00 -8.33 9.95
CA LYS A 433 20.80 -8.58 11.16
C LYS A 433 21.00 -7.33 12.04
N ASP A 434 21.23 -6.17 11.43
CA ASP A 434 21.43 -4.92 12.20
C ASP A 434 20.11 -4.53 12.92
N HIS A 435 18.97 -4.70 12.29
CA HIS A 435 17.66 -4.52 12.89
C HIS A 435 17.37 -5.56 14.01
N GLN A 436 17.76 -6.83 13.79
CA GLN A 436 17.67 -7.87 14.85
C GLN A 436 18.49 -7.51 16.08
N ASN A 437 19.74 -7.06 15.90
CA ASN A 437 20.62 -6.65 17.00
C ASN A 437 19.99 -5.47 17.75
N TYR A 438 19.52 -4.46 17.04
CA TYR A 438 18.86 -3.29 17.63
C TYR A 438 17.69 -3.68 18.55
N LEU A 439 16.79 -4.55 18.08
CA LEU A 439 15.67 -5.04 18.88
C LEU A 439 16.11 -5.96 20.03
N ALA A 440 17.16 -6.77 19.81
CA ALA A 440 17.70 -7.67 20.84
C ALA A 440 18.30 -6.90 22.02
N ASP A 441 18.92 -5.77 21.78
CA ASP A 441 19.48 -4.86 22.80
C ASP A 441 18.42 -3.95 23.43
N GLY A 442 17.14 -4.16 23.10
CA GLY A 442 15.99 -3.46 23.69
C GLY A 442 15.58 -2.18 22.95
N GLY A 443 16.14 -1.92 21.77
CA GLY A 443 15.76 -0.78 20.93
C GLY A 443 14.28 -0.80 20.55
N LEU A 444 13.71 0.38 20.32
CA LEU A 444 12.32 0.57 19.97
C LEU A 444 12.20 1.08 18.54
N GLY A 445 11.48 0.34 17.69
CA GLY A 445 10.97 0.84 16.42
C GLY A 445 9.62 1.53 16.60
N PHE A 446 9.01 1.98 15.51
CA PHE A 446 7.70 2.61 15.62
C PHE A 446 6.55 1.60 15.81
N LEU A 447 6.75 0.30 15.52
CA LEU A 447 5.81 -0.80 15.78
C LEU A 447 6.34 -1.81 16.80
N LEU A 448 7.64 -2.09 16.82
CA LEU A 448 8.25 -3.23 17.50
C LEU A 448 9.17 -2.81 18.65
N GLY A 449 9.34 -3.71 19.63
CA GLY A 449 10.26 -3.53 20.74
C GLY A 449 9.82 -4.28 21.99
N ASP A 450 10.13 -5.58 22.07
CA ASP A 450 9.84 -6.45 23.21
C ASP A 450 10.80 -6.31 24.39
N GLY A 451 11.84 -5.47 24.24
CA GLY A 451 12.93 -5.30 25.24
C GLY A 451 14.06 -6.32 25.09
N LYS A 452 13.85 -7.42 24.39
CA LYS A 452 14.84 -8.40 23.93
C LYS A 452 14.24 -9.27 22.83
N LEU A 453 15.08 -9.98 22.08
CA LEU A 453 14.64 -10.73 20.91
C LEU A 453 15.32 -12.10 20.83
N ASN A 454 14.51 -13.18 20.74
CA ASN A 454 14.92 -14.48 20.26
C ASN A 454 14.36 -14.63 18.82
N TYR A 455 15.14 -14.22 17.83
CA TYR A 455 14.68 -14.03 16.47
C TYR A 455 14.06 -15.26 15.82
N GLY A 456 12.83 -15.13 15.33
CA GLY A 456 12.14 -15.98 14.36
C GLY A 456 11.48 -15.12 13.29
N ARG A 457 11.08 -15.71 12.16
CA ARG A 457 10.27 -14.97 11.19
C ARG A 457 8.82 -14.92 11.68
N GLU A 458 8.23 -13.74 11.71
CA GLU A 458 6.78 -13.63 11.95
C GLU A 458 6.04 -14.25 10.77
N SER A 459 5.22 -15.28 11.04
CA SER A 459 4.47 -15.97 10.02
C SER A 459 2.98 -15.92 10.32
N ILE A 460 2.17 -15.61 9.32
CA ILE A 460 0.75 -15.31 9.46
C ILE A 460 -0.03 -16.18 8.48
N LEU A 461 -1.03 -16.87 8.97
CA LEU A 461 -2.07 -17.49 8.16
C LEU A 461 -3.35 -16.69 8.36
N GLU A 462 -3.85 -16.06 7.29
CA GLU A 462 -5.06 -15.25 7.32
C GLU A 462 -6.14 -15.87 6.44
N THR A 463 -7.40 -15.80 6.91
CA THR A 463 -8.57 -16.22 6.15
C THR A 463 -9.75 -15.31 6.43
N TYR A 464 -10.62 -15.14 5.42
CA TYR A 464 -11.87 -14.38 5.54
C TYR A 464 -12.97 -15.01 4.67
N TYR A 465 -14.21 -14.70 5.03
CA TYR A 465 -15.39 -14.89 4.17
C TYR A 465 -16.22 -13.62 4.18
N THR A 466 -16.30 -12.91 3.05
CA THR A 466 -17.13 -11.72 2.89
C THR A 466 -18.48 -12.11 2.32
N LEU A 467 -19.52 -11.97 3.14
CA LEU A 467 -20.90 -12.22 2.81
C LEU A 467 -21.54 -10.92 2.31
N HIS A 468 -21.99 -10.87 1.08
CA HIS A 468 -22.86 -9.82 0.59
C HIS A 468 -24.26 -9.98 1.19
N VAL A 469 -24.69 -9.04 2.01
CA VAL A 469 -25.97 -9.10 2.73
C VAL A 469 -27.09 -8.50 1.88
N TRP A 470 -26.88 -7.28 1.41
CA TRP A 470 -27.85 -6.53 0.65
C TRP A 470 -27.23 -5.27 0.06
N ARG A 471 -27.39 -4.99 -1.25
CA ARG A 471 -26.80 -3.83 -1.92
C ARG A 471 -25.34 -3.63 -1.54
N GLY A 472 -24.95 -2.41 -1.13
CA GLY A 472 -23.61 -2.09 -0.64
C GLY A 472 -23.30 -2.55 0.79
N LEU A 473 -24.08 -3.48 1.40
CA LEU A 473 -23.83 -3.97 2.75
C LEU A 473 -23.17 -5.35 2.74
N TYR A 474 -21.99 -5.43 3.37
CA TYR A 474 -21.21 -6.64 3.52
C TYR A 474 -20.86 -6.90 4.97
N VAL A 475 -20.73 -8.17 5.34
CA VAL A 475 -20.16 -8.60 6.63
C VAL A 475 -19.12 -9.69 6.39
N ALA A 476 -18.03 -9.66 7.17
CA ALA A 476 -16.96 -10.62 6.97
C ALA A 476 -16.39 -11.12 8.32
N PRO A 477 -16.70 -12.35 8.73
CA PRO A 477 -15.87 -13.07 9.70
C PRO A 477 -14.50 -13.36 9.09
N GLY A 478 -13.44 -13.25 9.92
CA GLY A 478 -12.07 -13.54 9.54
C GLY A 478 -11.25 -14.03 10.72
N ALA A 479 -10.09 -14.58 10.43
CA ALA A 479 -9.16 -15.06 11.44
C ALA A 479 -7.72 -14.94 10.94
N GLN A 480 -6.80 -14.66 11.88
CA GLN A 480 -5.37 -14.68 11.68
C GLN A 480 -4.71 -15.57 12.74
N TYR A 481 -3.79 -16.43 12.33
CA TYR A 481 -2.94 -17.22 13.23
C TYR A 481 -1.49 -16.79 13.01
N ILE A 482 -0.87 -16.27 14.07
CA ILE A 482 0.43 -15.58 13.99
C ILE A 482 1.42 -16.36 14.85
N VAL A 483 2.51 -16.77 14.22
CA VAL A 483 3.65 -17.47 14.85
C VAL A 483 4.80 -16.49 14.97
N ASP A 484 5.53 -16.53 16.09
CA ASP A 484 6.64 -15.64 16.42
C ASP A 484 6.26 -14.14 16.30
N PRO A 485 5.18 -13.69 16.99
CA PRO A 485 4.69 -12.31 16.90
C PRO A 485 5.79 -11.32 17.28
N GLY A 486 5.99 -10.28 16.45
CA GLY A 486 7.07 -9.33 16.60
C GLY A 486 8.47 -9.93 16.40
N TYR A 487 8.59 -10.97 15.58
CA TYR A 487 9.82 -11.74 15.32
C TYR A 487 10.37 -12.52 16.51
N ASN A 488 9.58 -12.76 17.54
CA ASN A 488 10.08 -13.30 18.80
C ASN A 488 9.56 -14.72 19.09
N ARG A 489 10.45 -15.72 19.01
CA ARG A 489 10.15 -17.15 19.32
C ARG A 489 9.75 -17.41 20.75
N ASP A 490 10.08 -16.50 21.67
CA ASP A 490 9.69 -16.62 23.06
C ASP A 490 8.21 -16.25 23.29
N ARG A 491 7.51 -15.80 22.24
CA ARG A 491 6.15 -15.30 22.29
C ARG A 491 5.24 -16.02 21.29
N GLY A 492 3.95 -16.14 21.63
CA GLY A 492 2.96 -16.73 20.75
C GLY A 492 2.86 -18.26 20.85
N PRO A 493 2.25 -18.94 19.86
CA PRO A 493 1.49 -18.29 18.78
C PRO A 493 0.24 -17.58 19.28
N VAL A 494 -0.30 -16.65 18.50
CA VAL A 494 -1.53 -15.94 18.82
C VAL A 494 -2.59 -16.15 17.74
N PHE A 495 -3.83 -16.36 18.15
CA PHE A 495 -5.00 -16.42 17.29
C PHE A 495 -5.79 -15.12 17.43
N VAL A 496 -6.06 -14.45 16.32
CA VAL A 496 -6.87 -13.23 16.27
C VAL A 496 -8.12 -13.51 15.45
N GLY A 497 -9.29 -13.44 16.09
CA GLY A 497 -10.57 -13.46 15.41
C GLY A 497 -11.00 -12.05 15.03
N SER A 498 -11.63 -11.90 13.87
CA SER A 498 -12.16 -10.61 13.39
C SER A 498 -13.59 -10.72 12.87
N PHE A 499 -14.30 -9.60 12.94
CA PHE A 499 -15.58 -9.40 12.29
C PHE A 499 -15.62 -8.00 11.70
N ARG A 500 -15.81 -7.92 10.39
CA ARG A 500 -15.90 -6.66 9.65
C ARG A 500 -17.34 -6.43 9.18
N ALA A 501 -17.81 -5.18 9.27
CA ALA A 501 -19.02 -4.70 8.63
C ALA A 501 -18.64 -3.56 7.70
N HIS A 502 -18.94 -3.69 6.42
CA HIS A 502 -18.61 -2.73 5.38
C HIS A 502 -19.88 -2.26 4.66
N MET A 503 -19.94 -0.96 4.40
CA MET A 503 -21.05 -0.32 3.70
C MET A 503 -20.53 0.60 2.60
N GLU A 504 -21.10 0.48 1.39
CA GLU A 504 -20.83 1.36 0.25
C GLU A 504 -22.12 2.15 -0.11
N PHE A 505 -22.00 3.46 -0.30
CA PHE A 505 -23.13 4.35 -0.62
C PHE A 505 -22.74 5.50 -1.55
#